data_7c8648cc90b800277a28d8869bdf1645
#
_entry.id   7c8648cc90b800277a28d8869bdf1645
#
_cell.length_a   1.000
_cell.length_b   1.000
_cell.length_c   1.000
_cell.angle_alpha   90.00
_cell.angle_beta   90.00
_cell.angle_gamma   90.00
#
_symmetry.space_group_name_H-M   'P 1'
#
loop_
_entity.id
_entity.type
_entity.pdbx_description
1 polymer ?
#
loop_
_entity_poly.entity_id
_entity_poly.type
_entity_poly.pdbx_seq_one_letter_code
_entity_poly.pdbx_strand_id
1 'polypeptide(L)'
;MGNPWCQCAVYGREQAVREGKILSNEKMTFVAVGDIFINRRLPERSGADFERLRALIGTAEVRFANLETTIHNREGYPFPFSGGTWAMSAPEVLDDVKKYGFNI
;
A
#
# COMPACT_ATOMS: atom_id res chain seq x y z
N MET A 1 -12.61 4.16 21.46
CA MET A 1 -12.28 2.73 21.32
C MET A 1 -11.71 2.53 19.92
N GLY A 2 -10.43 2.21 19.82
CA GLY A 2 -9.75 1.98 18.54
C GLY A 2 -10.27 0.71 17.87
N ASN A 3 -10.43 0.77 16.56
CA ASN A 3 -10.83 -0.36 15.74
C ASN A 3 -9.70 -1.42 15.75
N PRO A 4 -9.93 -2.67 16.20
CA PRO A 4 -8.88 -3.68 16.34
C PRO A 4 -8.32 -4.20 15.01
N TRP A 5 -8.83 -3.74 13.87
CA TRP A 5 -8.46 -4.23 12.53
C TRP A 5 -7.51 -3.32 11.76
N CYS A 6 -7.08 -2.19 12.34
CA CYS A 6 -6.10 -1.32 11.70
C CYS A 6 -4.81 -1.33 12.53
N GLN A 7 -3.92 -2.26 12.26
CA GLN A 7 -2.57 -2.23 12.79
C GLN A 7 -1.69 -1.37 11.89
N CYS A 8 -1.74 -0.05 12.08
CA CYS A 8 -0.73 0.83 11.55
C CYS A 8 0.52 0.72 12.45
N ALA A 9 1.53 0.03 12.00
CA ALA A 9 2.81 0.00 12.70
C ALA A 9 3.66 1.20 12.25
N VAL A 10 3.95 2.10 13.18
CA VAL A 10 4.92 3.18 12.96
C VAL A 10 6.27 2.68 13.46
N TYR A 11 7.19 2.42 12.56
CA TYR A 11 8.56 2.05 12.89
C TYR A 11 9.48 3.27 12.84
N GLY A 12 10.06 3.62 13.99
CA GLY A 12 11.19 4.54 14.05
C GLY A 12 12.50 3.76 13.94
N ARG A 13 13.39 4.14 13.03
CA ARG A 13 14.73 3.53 12.94
C ARG A 13 15.63 4.04 14.04
N GLU A 14 16.17 3.14 14.84
CA GLU A 14 17.43 3.34 15.54
C GLU A 14 18.57 2.97 14.58
N GLN A 15 19.55 3.84 14.53
CA GLN A 15 20.86 3.85 13.88
C GLN A 15 21.26 2.63 13.02
N ALA A 16 21.36 2.83 11.72
CA ALA A 16 22.10 1.91 10.85
C ALA A 16 23.57 2.33 10.75
N VAL A 17 24.48 1.47 11.22
CA VAL A 17 25.93 1.63 11.05
C VAL A 17 26.34 0.93 9.77
N ARG A 18 26.85 1.67 8.79
CA ARG A 18 27.54 1.14 7.62
C ARG A 18 28.94 1.75 7.59
N GLU A 19 29.98 0.91 7.54
CA GLU A 19 31.38 1.30 7.36
C GLU A 19 31.92 2.29 8.41
N GLY A 20 31.54 2.13 9.69
CA GLY A 20 32.06 2.96 10.80
C GLY A 20 31.62 4.43 10.78
N LYS A 21 30.74 4.81 9.86
CA LYS A 21 30.10 6.14 9.83
C LYS A 21 28.70 6.07 10.44
N ILE A 22 28.46 6.84 11.50
CA ILE A 22 27.12 7.11 11.99
C ILE A 22 26.44 7.97 10.93
N LEU A 23 25.52 7.39 10.17
CA LEU A 23 24.62 8.15 9.31
C LEU A 23 23.71 8.98 10.21
N SER A 24 23.49 10.22 9.84
CA SER A 24 22.71 11.22 10.56
C SER A 24 21.44 10.63 11.20
N ASN A 25 21.07 11.18 12.36
CA ASN A 25 19.90 10.77 13.14
C ASN A 25 18.57 11.19 12.45
N GLU A 26 18.48 10.95 11.14
CA GLU A 26 17.29 11.26 10.35
C GLU A 26 16.22 10.18 10.60
N LYS A 27 15.09 10.65 11.10
CA LYS A 27 13.94 9.79 11.33
C LYS A 27 13.10 9.76 10.06
N MET A 28 12.81 8.57 9.55
CA MET A 28 11.87 8.36 8.47
C MET A 28 10.56 7.80 9.03
N THR A 29 9.45 8.36 8.62
CA THR A 29 8.12 7.86 8.98
C THR A 29 7.61 6.88 7.94
N PHE A 30 7.03 5.79 8.40
CA PHE A 30 6.55 4.70 7.55
C PHE A 30 5.14 4.29 7.96
N VAL A 31 4.23 4.21 6.98
CA VAL A 31 2.90 3.63 7.12
C VAL A 31 2.81 2.42 6.20
N ALA A 32 2.39 1.30 6.75
CA ALA A 32 2.07 0.10 5.99
C ALA A 32 0.63 -0.31 6.23
N VAL A 33 -0.06 -0.68 5.18
CA VAL A 33 -1.35 -1.35 5.23
C VAL A 33 -1.19 -2.77 4.66
N GLY A 34 -2.21 -3.60 4.84
CA GLY A 34 -2.22 -4.96 4.30
C GLY A 34 -2.45 -5.02 2.79
N ASP A 35 -3.10 -6.09 2.37
CA ASP A 35 -3.32 -6.41 0.97
C ASP A 35 -4.36 -5.49 0.33
N ILE A 36 -4.00 -4.93 -0.83
CA ILE A 36 -4.92 -4.24 -1.72
C ILE A 36 -5.38 -5.26 -2.76
N PHE A 37 -6.61 -5.72 -2.59
CA PHE A 37 -7.27 -6.61 -3.52
C PHE A 37 -8.33 -5.84 -4.32
N ILE A 38 -7.90 -5.19 -5.41
CA ILE A 38 -8.79 -4.40 -6.27
C ILE A 38 -8.80 -5.05 -7.65
N ASN A 39 -9.93 -5.61 -8.06
CA ASN A 39 -10.11 -6.30 -9.34
C ASN A 39 -11.03 -5.55 -10.32
N ARG A 40 -11.47 -4.35 -9.97
CA ARG A 40 -12.34 -3.49 -10.80
C ARG A 40 -12.13 -2.04 -10.42
N ARG A 41 -12.52 -1.15 -11.31
CA ARG A 41 -12.52 0.29 -11.01
C ARG A 41 -13.40 0.57 -9.79
N LEU A 42 -12.89 1.39 -8.91
CA LEU A 42 -13.63 1.86 -7.75
C LEU A 42 -14.56 3.01 -8.17
N PRO A 43 -15.77 3.10 -7.61
CA PRO A 43 -16.59 4.27 -7.79
C PRO A 43 -15.85 5.51 -7.28
N GLU A 44 -16.13 6.65 -7.88
CA GLU A 44 -15.59 7.91 -7.36
C GLU A 44 -15.99 8.07 -5.90
N ARG A 45 -14.98 8.13 -5.06
CA ARG A 45 -15.15 8.32 -3.64
C ARG A 45 -14.76 9.74 -3.28
N SER A 46 -15.75 10.48 -2.84
CA SER A 46 -15.59 11.78 -2.21
C SER A 46 -16.40 11.76 -0.92
N GLY A 47 -15.80 12.10 0.18
CA GLY A 47 -16.50 12.12 1.47
C GLY A 47 -15.54 12.13 2.63
N ALA A 48 -16.04 12.55 3.80
CA ALA A 48 -15.22 12.75 4.98
C ALA A 48 -14.41 11.52 5.39
N ASP A 49 -14.96 10.32 5.23
CA ASP A 49 -14.27 9.08 5.62
C ASP A 49 -13.14 8.72 4.66
N PHE A 50 -13.33 8.94 3.36
CA PHE A 50 -12.25 8.76 2.37
C PHE A 50 -11.11 9.75 2.61
N GLU A 51 -11.42 11.01 2.86
CA GLU A 51 -10.41 12.03 3.15
C GLU A 51 -9.68 11.76 4.48
N ARG A 52 -10.38 11.26 5.50
CA ARG A 52 -9.74 10.81 6.75
C ARG A 52 -8.76 9.67 6.51
N LEU A 53 -9.14 8.68 5.69
CA LEU A 53 -8.27 7.56 5.35
C LEU A 53 -7.03 8.05 4.59
N ARG A 54 -7.21 8.90 3.58
CA ARG A 54 -6.10 9.51 2.85
C ARG A 54 -5.18 10.33 3.74
N ALA A 55 -5.76 11.13 4.64
CA ALA A 55 -5.00 11.91 5.59
C ALA A 55 -4.16 11.02 6.52
N LEU A 56 -4.74 9.91 7.00
CA LEU A 56 -4.03 8.94 7.84
C LEU A 56 -2.86 8.29 7.09
N ILE A 57 -3.08 7.83 5.85
CA ILE A 57 -2.02 7.27 5.01
C ILE A 57 -0.96 8.34 4.73
N GLY A 58 -1.39 9.58 4.47
CA GLY A 58 -0.52 10.71 4.15
C GLY A 58 0.35 11.22 5.31
N THR A 59 0.20 10.71 6.53
CA THR A 59 1.01 11.14 7.69
C THR A 59 2.47 10.73 7.60
N ALA A 60 2.81 9.77 6.75
CA ALA A 60 4.15 9.21 6.64
C ALA A 60 4.82 9.54 5.30
N GLU A 61 6.15 9.57 5.30
CA GLU A 61 6.98 9.76 4.11
C GLU A 61 6.93 8.54 3.19
N VAL A 62 6.97 7.34 3.78
CA VAL A 62 6.84 6.06 3.07
C VAL A 62 5.47 5.46 3.36
N ARG A 63 4.73 5.15 2.32
CA ARG A 63 3.36 4.67 2.38
C ARG A 63 3.21 3.44 1.52
N PHE A 64 3.29 2.29 2.18
CA PHE A 64 3.34 0.98 1.57
C PHE A 64 1.99 0.27 1.61
N ALA A 65 1.68 -0.44 0.53
CA ALA A 65 0.60 -1.43 0.50
C ALA A 65 0.99 -2.60 -0.40
N ASN A 66 0.59 -3.81 -0.03
CA ASN A 66 0.78 -4.97 -0.89
C ASN A 66 -0.31 -5.01 -1.98
N LEU A 67 0.08 -4.93 -3.25
CA LEU A 67 -0.85 -5.10 -4.37
C LEU A 67 -1.02 -6.59 -4.65
N GLU A 68 -2.14 -7.15 -4.24
CA GLU A 68 -2.40 -8.60 -4.26
C GLU A 68 -3.08 -9.07 -5.57
N THR A 69 -3.10 -8.25 -6.58
CA THR A 69 -3.63 -8.61 -7.92
C THR A 69 -2.55 -8.47 -8.99
N THR A 70 -2.57 -9.35 -9.98
CA THR A 70 -1.76 -9.16 -11.17
C THR A 70 -2.38 -8.10 -12.07
N ILE A 71 -1.57 -7.18 -12.59
CA ILE A 71 -2.02 -6.06 -13.42
C ILE A 71 -1.59 -6.31 -14.86
N HIS A 72 -2.53 -6.58 -15.73
CA HIS A 72 -2.26 -6.80 -17.17
C HIS A 72 -3.54 -6.80 -18.01
N ASN A 73 -3.39 -6.70 -19.33
CA ASN A 73 -4.48 -6.72 -20.32
C ASN A 73 -4.71 -8.12 -20.93
N ARG A 74 -4.47 -9.17 -20.16
CA ARG A 74 -4.60 -10.57 -20.60
C ARG A 74 -3.54 -10.98 -21.66
N GLU A 75 -2.34 -10.43 -21.60
CA GLU A 75 -1.24 -10.78 -22.51
C GLU A 75 -0.65 -12.16 -22.23
N GLY A 76 -0.96 -12.74 -21.08
CA GLY A 76 -0.47 -14.06 -20.66
C GLY A 76 -1.59 -14.99 -20.24
N TYR A 77 -1.19 -16.18 -19.85
CA TYR A 77 -2.06 -17.20 -19.30
C TYR A 77 -1.76 -17.40 -17.82
N PRO A 78 -2.78 -17.68 -16.97
CA PRO A 78 -2.54 -18.00 -15.59
C PRO A 78 -1.74 -19.29 -15.47
N PHE A 79 -0.88 -19.34 -14.46
CA PHE A 79 -0.19 -20.59 -14.13
C PHE A 79 -1.25 -21.67 -13.80
N PRO A 80 -1.11 -22.90 -14.30
CA PRO A 80 -2.15 -23.93 -14.24
C PRO A 80 -2.45 -24.43 -12.82
N PHE A 81 -1.60 -24.12 -11.86
CA PHE A 81 -1.76 -24.50 -10.47
C PHE A 81 -1.76 -23.27 -9.57
N SER A 82 -2.76 -23.17 -8.69
CA SER A 82 -2.87 -22.12 -7.70
C SER A 82 -3.23 -22.70 -6.34
N GLY A 83 -2.57 -22.23 -5.28
CA GLY A 83 -2.94 -22.50 -3.91
C GLY A 83 -4.13 -21.66 -3.40
N GLY A 84 -4.70 -20.80 -4.24
CA GLY A 84 -5.76 -19.87 -3.88
C GLY A 84 -6.51 -19.33 -5.09
N THR A 85 -7.05 -18.14 -4.95
CA THR A 85 -7.81 -17.47 -6.01
C THR A 85 -6.89 -16.72 -6.97
N TRP A 86 -7.10 -16.89 -8.26
CA TRP A 86 -6.50 -16.05 -9.29
C TRP A 86 -7.19 -14.70 -9.33
N ALA A 87 -6.42 -13.63 -9.18
CA ALA A 87 -6.93 -12.28 -9.29
C ALA A 87 -6.14 -11.48 -10.33
N MET A 88 -6.87 -10.86 -11.22
CA MET A 88 -6.34 -10.02 -12.28
C MET A 88 -7.09 -8.71 -12.33
N SER A 89 -6.39 -7.64 -12.60
CA SER A 89 -6.97 -6.30 -12.78
C SER A 89 -6.42 -5.65 -14.04
N ALA A 90 -7.27 -4.86 -14.68
CA ALA A 90 -6.83 -4.00 -15.78
C ALA A 90 -5.93 -2.86 -15.25
N PRO A 91 -4.97 -2.35 -16.06
CA PRO A 91 -4.02 -1.32 -15.64
C PRO A 91 -4.67 -0.05 -15.09
N GLU A 92 -5.86 0.31 -15.54
CA GLU A 92 -6.58 1.51 -15.09
C GLU A 92 -6.96 1.47 -13.61
N VAL A 93 -6.95 0.29 -12.98
CA VAL A 93 -7.18 0.13 -11.54
C VAL A 93 -6.08 0.81 -10.72
N LEU A 94 -4.87 0.91 -11.25
CA LEU A 94 -3.77 1.60 -10.58
C LEU A 94 -4.05 3.09 -10.32
N ASP A 95 -4.86 3.72 -11.17
CA ASP A 95 -5.27 5.11 -10.95
C ASP A 95 -6.13 5.26 -9.71
N ASP A 96 -6.94 4.24 -9.40
CA ASP A 96 -7.73 4.23 -8.18
C ASP A 96 -6.86 3.97 -6.94
N VAL A 97 -5.88 3.07 -7.04
CA VAL A 97 -4.90 2.83 -5.96
C VAL A 97 -4.10 4.09 -5.62
N LYS A 98 -3.65 4.83 -6.63
CA LYS A 98 -2.91 6.09 -6.45
C LYS A 98 -3.71 7.14 -5.68
N LYS A 99 -5.05 7.16 -5.81
CA LYS A 99 -5.90 8.10 -5.08
C LYS A 99 -5.80 7.97 -3.56
N TYR A 100 -5.41 6.80 -3.05
CA TYR A 100 -5.18 6.57 -1.62
C TYR A 100 -3.84 7.13 -1.12
N GLY A 101 -2.95 7.51 -2.02
CA GLY A 101 -1.69 8.18 -1.69
C GLY A 101 -0.53 7.24 -1.37
N PHE A 102 -0.61 5.96 -1.69
CA PHE A 102 0.52 5.03 -1.60
C PHE A 102 1.62 5.42 -2.58
N ASN A 103 2.88 5.20 -2.19
CA ASN A 103 4.05 5.51 -3.00
C ASN A 103 5.05 4.33 -3.13
N ILE A 104 4.76 3.20 -2.50
CA ILE A 104 5.45 1.92 -2.63
C ILE A 104 4.41 0.81 -2.63
#